data_e8e03ea9332f85d2df88f9b73cc5d7f1
#
_entry.id   e8e03ea9332f85d2df88f9b73cc5d7f1
#
_cell.length_a   1.000
_cell.length_b   1.000
_cell.length_c   1.000
_cell.angle_alpha   90.00
_cell.angle_beta   90.00
_cell.angle_gamma   90.00
#
_symmetry.space_group_name_H-M   'P 1'
#
loop_
_entity.id
_entity.type
_entity.pdbx_description
1 polymer ?
#
loop_
_entity_poly.entity_id
_entity_poly.type
_entity_poly.pdbx_seq_one_letter_code
_entity_poly.pdbx_strand_id
1 'polypeptide(L)'
;TIYKNGDGQIYVRGKVRYDKKDNSLHIYEIPFTSAGSMDKLVENITKAIMETETKVKGKVVKKPPKYPWATEVMDHSGRDGIDIKLTLQKGVNPDIAIQELYAKTPLETTLTYKFQALNDRHLNKYSIKRYFKEYLAFQHELLINENQLRKDEIVKRLEIIDGLLMLQEVVDEVVSS
;
A
#
# COMPACT_ATOMS: atom_id res chain seq x y z
N THR A 1 -8.03 -2.01 16.00
CA THR A 1 -7.07 -1.57 17.02
C THR A 1 -5.67 -1.28 16.49
N ILE A 2 -5.40 -1.52 15.20
CA ILE A 2 -4.14 -1.21 14.51
C ILE A 2 -3.75 0.26 14.71
N TYR A 3 -4.73 1.19 14.60
CA TYR A 3 -4.52 2.62 14.85
C TYR A 3 -4.05 2.96 16.26
N LYS A 4 -4.44 2.15 17.26
CA LYS A 4 -4.05 2.37 18.66
C LYS A 4 -2.67 1.77 18.98
N ASN A 5 -2.39 0.59 18.44
CA ASN A 5 -1.21 -0.20 18.81
C ASN A 5 -0.05 -0.07 17.82
N GLY A 6 -0.33 0.38 16.58
CA GLY A 6 0.66 0.45 15.52
C GLY A 6 1.04 -0.91 14.92
N ASP A 7 0.31 -1.99 15.27
CA ASP A 7 0.48 -3.30 14.68
C ASP A 7 -0.83 -4.08 14.62
N GLY A 8 -0.86 -5.09 13.78
CA GLY A 8 -1.99 -5.98 13.61
C GLY A 8 -2.00 -6.66 12.25
N GLN A 9 -3.07 -7.39 12.00
CA GLN A 9 -3.32 -8.07 10.74
C GLN A 9 -4.51 -7.44 10.03
N ILE A 10 -4.36 -7.27 8.73
CA ILE A 10 -5.39 -6.75 7.81
C ILE A 10 -5.67 -7.85 6.79
N TYR A 11 -6.94 -8.13 6.55
CA TYR A 11 -7.36 -8.98 5.45
C TYR A 11 -7.50 -8.13 4.20
N VAL A 12 -6.81 -8.54 3.14
CA VAL A 12 -6.87 -7.88 1.82
C VAL A 12 -7.48 -8.85 0.85
N ARG A 13 -8.54 -8.42 0.16
CA ARG A 13 -9.27 -9.23 -0.81
C ARG A 13 -9.22 -8.59 -2.19
N GLY A 14 -9.04 -9.43 -3.20
CA GLY A 14 -9.34 -9.05 -4.57
C GLY A 14 -10.84 -8.86 -4.78
N LYS A 15 -11.21 -8.22 -5.88
CA LYS A 15 -12.62 -8.02 -6.22
C LYS A 15 -13.06 -9.00 -7.30
N VAL A 16 -14.23 -9.58 -7.08
CA VAL A 16 -14.88 -10.54 -7.99
C VAL A 16 -16.27 -10.05 -8.33
N ARG A 17 -16.64 -10.16 -9.59
CA ARG A 17 -17.99 -9.87 -10.08
C ARG A 17 -18.56 -11.09 -10.79
N TYR A 18 -19.83 -11.38 -10.56
CA TYR A 18 -20.56 -12.41 -11.30
C TYR A 18 -21.26 -11.79 -12.51
N ASP A 19 -21.03 -12.36 -13.68
CA ASP A 19 -21.78 -12.04 -14.89
C ASP A 19 -22.82 -13.13 -15.17
N LYS A 20 -24.10 -12.72 -15.12
CA LYS A 20 -25.24 -13.61 -15.36
C LYS A 20 -25.37 -14.07 -16.81
N LYS A 21 -24.89 -13.26 -17.77
CA LYS A 21 -25.04 -13.56 -19.20
C LYS A 21 -24.20 -14.76 -19.58
N ASP A 22 -22.96 -14.76 -19.12
CA ASP A 22 -21.97 -15.78 -19.45
C ASP A 22 -21.84 -16.85 -18.38
N ASN A 23 -22.60 -16.74 -17.27
CA ASN A 23 -22.48 -17.59 -16.09
C ASN A 23 -21.02 -17.72 -15.64
N SER A 24 -20.35 -16.59 -15.49
CA SER A 24 -18.92 -16.51 -15.19
C SER A 24 -18.61 -15.55 -14.02
N LEU A 25 -17.51 -15.82 -13.32
CA LEU A 25 -16.92 -14.93 -12.36
C LEU A 25 -15.75 -14.19 -13.02
N HIS A 26 -15.71 -12.89 -12.84
CA HIS A 26 -14.63 -12.03 -13.29
C HIS A 26 -13.86 -11.50 -12.10
N ILE A 27 -12.56 -11.78 -12.03
CA ILE A 27 -11.64 -11.20 -11.04
C ILE A 27 -11.01 -9.99 -11.71
N TYR A 28 -11.32 -8.80 -11.22
CA TYR A 28 -10.84 -7.53 -11.79
C TYR A 28 -9.90 -6.77 -10.87
N GLU A 29 -9.71 -7.21 -9.64
CA GLU A 29 -8.65 -6.74 -8.74
C GLU A 29 -8.07 -7.91 -7.97
N ILE A 30 -6.75 -7.91 -7.80
CA ILE A 30 -6.02 -8.88 -6.97
C ILE A 30 -5.34 -8.14 -5.81
N PRO A 31 -5.10 -8.82 -4.67
CA PRO A 31 -4.36 -8.23 -3.58
C PRO A 31 -2.94 -7.87 -4.02
N PHE A 32 -2.45 -6.70 -3.65
CA PHE A 32 -1.08 -6.23 -3.96
C PHE A 32 0.02 -6.96 -3.17
N THR A 33 -0.35 -7.85 -2.28
CA THR A 33 0.57 -8.60 -1.45
C THR A 33 1.31 -9.66 -2.27
N SER A 34 2.56 -9.86 -1.99
CA SER A 34 3.53 -10.69 -2.72
C SER A 34 3.17 -12.16 -2.97
N ALA A 35 2.06 -12.63 -2.44
CA ALA A 35 1.57 -13.99 -2.69
C ALA A 35 1.03 -14.17 -4.13
N GLY A 36 0.90 -13.08 -4.89
CA GLY A 36 0.29 -13.18 -6.18
C GLY A 36 0.88 -12.26 -7.25
N SER A 37 1.85 -12.74 -8.00
CA SER A 37 1.83 -12.33 -9.39
C SER A 37 0.55 -12.89 -10.01
N MET A 38 -0.09 -12.15 -10.89
CA MET A 38 -1.29 -12.56 -11.61
C MET A 38 -1.12 -13.95 -12.23
N ASP A 39 0.04 -14.21 -12.85
CA ASP A 39 0.40 -15.50 -13.43
C ASP A 39 0.31 -16.67 -12.45
N LYS A 40 0.81 -16.48 -11.22
CA LYS A 40 0.72 -17.51 -10.17
C LYS A 40 -0.71 -17.72 -9.69
N LEU A 41 -1.52 -16.67 -9.64
CA LEU A 41 -2.93 -16.81 -9.28
C LEU A 41 -3.68 -17.60 -10.35
N VAL A 42 -3.52 -17.24 -11.63
CA VAL A 42 -4.11 -17.95 -12.77
C VAL A 42 -3.65 -19.40 -12.80
N GLU A 43 -2.35 -19.64 -12.64
CA GLU A 43 -1.77 -21.01 -12.60
C GLU A 43 -2.34 -21.84 -11.44
N ASN A 44 -2.46 -21.26 -10.24
CA ASN A 44 -3.01 -21.95 -9.07
C ASN A 44 -4.50 -22.28 -9.26
N ILE A 45 -5.27 -21.36 -9.83
CA ILE A 45 -6.69 -21.59 -10.11
C ILE A 45 -6.83 -22.64 -11.21
N THR A 46 -6.06 -22.56 -12.28
CA THR A 46 -6.08 -23.53 -13.39
C THR A 46 -5.73 -24.94 -12.90
N LYS A 47 -4.66 -25.07 -12.11
CA LYS A 47 -4.29 -26.36 -11.50
C LYS A 47 -5.35 -26.91 -10.55
N ALA A 48 -6.12 -26.03 -9.90
CA ALA A 48 -7.17 -26.45 -8.97
C ALA A 48 -8.46 -26.88 -9.68
N ILE A 49 -8.69 -26.41 -10.91
CA ILE A 49 -9.84 -26.77 -11.74
C ILE A 49 -9.56 -28.04 -12.54
N MET A 50 -8.31 -28.22 -13.00
CA MET A 50 -7.92 -29.40 -13.75
C MET A 50 -7.65 -30.59 -12.82
N GLU A 51 -7.95 -31.83 -13.29
CA GLU A 51 -7.50 -33.05 -12.63
C GLU A 51 -5.96 -33.05 -12.59
N THR A 52 -5.39 -33.18 -11.41
CA THR A 52 -3.91 -33.21 -11.25
C THR A 52 -3.45 -34.66 -11.13
N GLU A 53 -2.58 -35.10 -12.05
CA GLU A 53 -1.89 -36.36 -11.92
C GLU A 53 -0.68 -36.20 -10.99
N THR A 54 -0.69 -36.91 -9.87
CA THR A 54 0.44 -36.89 -8.92
C THR A 54 1.09 -38.27 -8.89
N LYS A 55 2.38 -38.36 -9.15
CA LYS A 55 3.14 -39.62 -8.99
C LYS A 55 3.43 -39.83 -7.50
N VAL A 56 2.76 -40.81 -6.89
CA VAL A 56 3.04 -41.25 -5.52
C VAL A 56 3.59 -42.67 -5.59
N LYS A 57 4.83 -42.85 -5.15
CA LYS A 57 5.51 -44.20 -5.15
C LYS A 57 5.47 -44.92 -6.50
N GLY A 58 5.66 -44.19 -7.61
CA GLY A 58 5.69 -44.80 -8.95
C GLY A 58 4.31 -45.09 -9.58
N LYS A 59 3.22 -44.83 -8.88
CA LYS A 59 1.87 -44.93 -9.42
C LYS A 59 1.30 -43.55 -9.70
N VAL A 60 0.67 -43.38 -10.88
CA VAL A 60 -0.06 -42.17 -11.23
C VAL A 60 -1.39 -42.18 -10.52
N VAL A 61 -1.59 -41.27 -9.58
CA VAL A 61 -2.88 -41.10 -8.88
C VAL A 61 -3.52 -39.82 -9.40
N LYS A 62 -4.70 -39.98 -10.02
CA LYS A 62 -5.53 -38.82 -10.42
C LYS A 62 -6.23 -38.26 -9.20
N LYS A 63 -5.98 -37.00 -8.88
CA LYS A 63 -6.73 -36.28 -7.86
C LYS A 63 -7.90 -35.55 -8.52
N PRO A 64 -9.11 -35.63 -7.95
CA PRO A 64 -10.25 -34.89 -8.46
C PRO A 64 -9.97 -33.37 -8.40
N PRO A 65 -10.60 -32.56 -9.27
CA PRO A 65 -10.43 -31.12 -9.28
C PRO A 65 -10.82 -30.54 -7.93
N LYS A 66 -10.03 -29.59 -7.46
CA LYS A 66 -10.26 -28.93 -6.18
C LYS A 66 -11.47 -27.98 -6.23
N TYR A 67 -11.78 -27.48 -7.41
CA TYR A 67 -12.90 -26.58 -7.70
C TYR A 67 -13.80 -27.18 -8.78
N PRO A 68 -14.68 -28.17 -8.42
CA PRO A 68 -15.54 -28.82 -9.39
C PRO A 68 -16.61 -27.90 -9.99
N TRP A 69 -16.81 -26.72 -9.40
CA TRP A 69 -17.78 -25.74 -9.86
C TRP A 69 -17.30 -24.85 -11.03
N ALA A 70 -16.02 -24.88 -11.37
CA ALA A 70 -15.48 -24.15 -12.51
C ALA A 70 -15.11 -25.10 -13.65
N THR A 71 -15.41 -24.72 -14.89
CA THR A 71 -15.10 -25.47 -16.09
C THR A 71 -13.87 -24.99 -16.82
N GLU A 72 -13.63 -23.67 -16.75
CA GLU A 72 -12.59 -23.03 -17.53
C GLU A 72 -12.09 -21.76 -16.85
N VAL A 73 -10.80 -21.45 -17.06
CA VAL A 73 -10.14 -20.21 -16.66
C VAL A 73 -9.54 -19.56 -17.88
N MET A 74 -9.88 -18.32 -18.13
CA MET A 74 -9.29 -17.49 -19.19
C MET A 74 -8.75 -16.21 -18.61
N ASP A 75 -7.54 -15.82 -19.02
CA ASP A 75 -6.96 -14.53 -18.69
C ASP A 75 -7.21 -13.55 -19.85
N HIS A 76 -8.06 -12.58 -19.61
CA HIS A 76 -8.38 -11.47 -20.51
C HIS A 76 -7.67 -10.18 -20.11
N SER A 77 -6.74 -10.24 -19.17
CA SER A 77 -6.02 -9.05 -18.68
C SER A 77 -5.23 -8.38 -19.78
N GLY A 78 -5.23 -7.06 -19.79
CA GLY A 78 -4.59 -6.27 -20.82
C GLY A 78 -4.29 -4.83 -20.35
N ARG A 79 -4.24 -3.91 -21.31
CA ARG A 79 -3.97 -2.49 -21.04
C ARG A 79 -5.05 -1.84 -20.16
N ASP A 80 -6.27 -2.36 -20.19
CA ASP A 80 -7.42 -1.82 -19.46
C ASP A 80 -7.51 -2.34 -18.01
N GLY A 81 -6.62 -3.26 -17.63
CA GLY A 81 -6.55 -3.80 -16.28
C GLY A 81 -6.57 -5.32 -16.22
N ILE A 82 -6.83 -5.82 -15.02
CA ILE A 82 -6.91 -7.26 -14.73
C ILE A 82 -8.33 -7.75 -15.01
N ASP A 83 -8.47 -8.82 -15.78
CA ASP A 83 -9.72 -9.56 -15.98
C ASP A 83 -9.48 -11.06 -16.16
N ILE A 84 -9.64 -11.81 -15.07
CA ILE A 84 -9.55 -13.26 -15.09
C ILE A 84 -10.97 -13.81 -15.05
N LYS A 85 -11.38 -14.45 -16.16
CA LYS A 85 -12.71 -15.03 -16.33
C LYS A 85 -12.70 -16.50 -15.90
N LEU A 86 -13.64 -16.87 -15.03
CA LEU A 86 -13.89 -18.23 -14.54
C LEU A 86 -15.29 -18.64 -14.95
N THR A 87 -15.42 -19.59 -15.86
CA THR A 87 -16.72 -20.09 -16.29
C THR A 87 -17.27 -21.10 -15.27
N LEU A 88 -18.50 -20.87 -14.78
CA LEU A 88 -19.14 -21.73 -13.80
C LEU A 88 -19.88 -22.89 -14.45
N GLN A 89 -19.94 -24.03 -13.78
CA GLN A 89 -20.83 -25.12 -14.17
C GLN A 89 -22.31 -24.73 -13.98
N LYS A 90 -23.19 -25.28 -14.81
CA LYS A 90 -24.63 -25.02 -14.70
C LYS A 90 -25.17 -25.51 -13.34
N GLY A 91 -25.95 -24.65 -12.67
CA GLY A 91 -26.57 -24.98 -11.38
C GLY A 91 -25.71 -24.66 -10.15
N VAL A 92 -24.50 -24.14 -10.31
CA VAL A 92 -23.66 -23.71 -9.19
C VAL A 92 -24.13 -22.34 -8.68
N ASN A 93 -24.21 -22.21 -7.35
CA ASN A 93 -24.50 -20.93 -6.72
C ASN A 93 -23.24 -20.04 -6.78
N PRO A 94 -23.29 -18.87 -7.43
CA PRO A 94 -22.14 -17.97 -7.57
C PRO A 94 -21.56 -17.50 -6.23
N ASP A 95 -22.39 -17.27 -5.23
CA ASP A 95 -21.94 -16.79 -3.92
C ASP A 95 -21.09 -17.82 -3.19
N ILE A 96 -21.46 -19.11 -3.30
CA ILE A 96 -20.68 -20.21 -2.73
C ILE A 96 -19.35 -20.32 -3.46
N ALA A 97 -19.35 -20.23 -4.79
CA ALA A 97 -18.13 -20.27 -5.59
C ALA A 97 -17.17 -19.13 -5.23
N ILE A 98 -17.69 -17.91 -5.03
CA ILE A 98 -16.90 -16.74 -4.59
C ILE A 98 -16.31 -16.98 -3.19
N GLN A 99 -17.09 -17.49 -2.24
CA GLN A 99 -16.59 -17.80 -0.90
C GLN A 99 -15.48 -18.86 -0.93
N GLU A 100 -15.65 -19.91 -1.72
CA GLU A 100 -14.60 -20.93 -1.88
C GLU A 100 -13.35 -20.35 -2.56
N LEU A 101 -13.52 -19.47 -3.54
CA LEU A 101 -12.42 -18.82 -4.21
C LEU A 101 -11.57 -17.99 -3.21
N TYR A 102 -12.20 -17.21 -2.36
CA TYR A 102 -11.50 -16.47 -1.30
C TYR A 102 -10.84 -17.39 -0.25
N ALA A 103 -11.51 -18.47 0.14
CA ALA A 103 -11.00 -19.36 1.17
C ALA A 103 -9.82 -20.23 0.72
N LYS A 104 -9.74 -20.55 -0.57
CA LYS A 104 -8.82 -21.58 -1.09
C LYS A 104 -7.75 -21.01 -2.04
N THR A 105 -7.80 -19.73 -2.39
CA THR A 105 -6.82 -19.07 -3.26
C THR A 105 -6.19 -17.87 -2.60
N PRO A 106 -5.04 -17.37 -3.12
CA PRO A 106 -4.41 -16.13 -2.64
C PRO A 106 -5.22 -14.87 -2.94
N LEU A 107 -6.47 -14.99 -3.44
CA LEU A 107 -7.35 -13.85 -3.68
C LEU A 107 -7.78 -13.15 -2.37
N GLU A 108 -7.74 -13.88 -1.25
CA GLU A 108 -7.74 -13.31 0.08
C GLU A 108 -6.42 -13.63 0.77
N THR A 109 -5.78 -12.64 1.33
CA THR A 109 -4.52 -12.79 2.04
C THR A 109 -4.46 -11.88 3.26
N THR A 110 -3.62 -12.25 4.20
CA THR A 110 -3.40 -11.49 5.42
C THR A 110 -2.14 -10.67 5.30
N LEU A 111 -2.24 -9.36 5.48
CA LEU A 111 -1.12 -8.43 5.57
C LEU A 111 -0.83 -8.12 7.03
N THR A 112 0.39 -8.42 7.48
CA THR A 112 0.85 -7.99 8.79
C THR A 112 1.32 -6.55 8.70
N TYR A 113 0.63 -5.67 9.40
CA TYR A 113 0.96 -4.25 9.50
C TYR A 113 1.80 -3.99 10.75
N LYS A 114 2.94 -3.31 10.56
CA LYS A 114 3.79 -2.82 11.64
C LYS A 114 4.17 -1.38 11.34
N PHE A 115 3.64 -0.45 12.12
CA PHE A 115 3.97 0.96 11.95
C PHE A 115 5.23 1.31 12.75
N GLN A 116 6.34 1.44 12.04
CA GLN A 116 7.63 1.78 12.62
C GLN A 116 8.19 2.99 11.89
N ALA A 117 8.77 3.91 12.63
CA ALA A 117 9.45 5.08 12.08
C ALA A 117 10.76 5.31 12.82
N LEU A 118 11.70 5.93 12.13
CA LEU A 118 12.98 6.34 12.67
C LEU A 118 12.82 7.69 13.36
N ASN A 119 13.20 7.78 14.64
CA ASN A 119 13.29 9.03 15.38
C ASN A 119 14.62 9.04 16.14
N ASP A 120 15.42 10.12 16.00
CA ASP A 120 16.75 10.26 16.60
C ASP A 120 17.64 9.01 16.43
N ARG A 121 17.65 8.44 15.21
CA ARG A 121 18.40 7.22 14.84
C ARG A 121 17.90 5.93 15.52
N HIS A 122 16.80 5.99 16.25
CA HIS A 122 16.16 4.83 16.87
C HIS A 122 14.89 4.43 16.13
N LEU A 123 14.77 3.12 15.84
CA LEU A 123 13.56 2.58 15.25
C LEU A 123 12.51 2.38 16.33
N ASN A 124 11.46 3.18 16.31
CA ASN A 124 10.37 3.14 17.28
C ASN A 124 9.08 2.63 16.64
N LYS A 125 8.30 1.90 17.43
CA LYS A 125 6.95 1.50 17.07
C LYS A 125 5.97 2.62 17.44
N TYR A 126 5.12 2.97 16.50
CA TYR A 126 4.18 4.07 16.65
C TYR A 126 2.72 3.62 16.55
N SER A 127 1.86 4.20 17.38
CA SER A 127 0.46 4.35 17.04
C SER A 127 0.29 5.56 16.13
N ILE A 128 -0.75 5.60 15.31
CA ILE A 128 -0.99 6.74 14.40
C ILE A 128 -1.08 8.04 15.19
N LYS A 129 -1.81 8.04 16.31
CA LYS A 129 -1.94 9.23 17.17
C LYS A 129 -0.60 9.71 17.72
N ARG A 130 0.26 8.79 18.19
CA ARG A 130 1.58 9.12 18.70
C ARG A 130 2.47 9.68 17.61
N TYR A 131 2.47 9.07 16.45
CA TYR A 131 3.24 9.54 15.29
C TYR A 131 2.90 10.98 14.92
N PHE A 132 1.61 11.30 14.75
CA PHE A 132 1.20 12.66 14.41
C PHE A 132 1.55 13.66 15.51
N LYS A 133 1.44 13.29 16.79
CA LYS A 133 1.82 14.18 17.89
C LYS A 133 3.31 14.51 17.86
N GLU A 134 4.16 13.52 17.67
CA GLU A 134 5.62 13.73 17.59
C GLU A 134 6.01 14.47 16.31
N TYR A 135 5.36 14.17 15.19
CA TYR A 135 5.56 14.88 13.93
C TYR A 135 5.20 16.36 14.04
N LEU A 136 4.08 16.71 14.64
CA LEU A 136 3.67 18.09 14.84
C LEU A 136 4.63 18.82 15.78
N ALA A 137 5.10 18.18 16.84
CA ALA A 137 6.10 18.74 17.73
C ALA A 137 7.42 19.04 16.99
N PHE A 138 7.89 18.11 16.18
CA PHE A 138 9.06 18.30 15.33
C PHE A 138 8.88 19.44 14.33
N GLN A 139 7.74 19.53 13.65
CA GLN A 139 7.44 20.62 12.71
C GLN A 139 7.42 21.99 13.41
N HIS A 140 6.87 22.05 14.62
CA HIS A 140 6.84 23.27 15.42
C HIS A 140 8.26 23.73 15.80
N GLU A 141 9.10 22.81 16.26
CA GLU A 141 10.50 23.09 16.58
C GLU A 141 11.28 23.59 15.35
N LEU A 142 11.06 22.94 14.20
CA LEU A 142 11.70 23.29 12.94
C LEU A 142 11.33 24.72 12.52
N LEU A 143 10.06 25.10 12.63
CA LEU A 143 9.58 26.45 12.34
C LEU A 143 10.17 27.50 13.30
N ILE A 144 10.32 27.18 14.59
CA ILE A 144 10.96 28.06 15.55
C ILE A 144 12.42 28.30 15.15
N ASN A 145 13.15 27.24 14.85
CA ASN A 145 14.56 27.33 14.46
C ASN A 145 14.75 28.11 13.16
N GLU A 146 13.90 27.87 12.16
CA GLU A 146 13.92 28.62 10.89
C GLU A 146 13.66 30.12 11.12
N ASN A 147 12.65 30.44 11.92
CA ASN A 147 12.35 31.85 12.24
C ASN A 147 13.46 32.52 13.05
N GLN A 148 14.11 31.77 13.94
CA GLN A 148 15.25 32.30 14.70
C GLN A 148 16.45 32.62 13.78
N LEU A 149 16.80 31.71 12.87
CA LEU A 149 17.87 31.96 11.88
C LEU A 149 17.55 33.18 11.02
N ARG A 150 16.32 33.31 10.54
CA ARG A 150 15.88 34.45 9.73
C ARG A 150 15.93 35.78 10.53
N LYS A 151 15.55 35.71 11.81
CA LYS A 151 15.66 36.85 12.72
C LYS A 151 17.11 37.29 12.86
N ASP A 152 18.04 36.37 13.11
CA ASP A 152 19.47 36.65 13.30
C ASP A 152 20.09 37.26 12.03
N GLU A 153 19.69 36.80 10.86
CA GLU A 153 20.11 37.41 9.57
C GLU A 153 19.61 38.85 9.43
N ILE A 154 18.35 39.10 9.78
CA ILE A 154 17.75 40.44 9.71
C ILE A 154 18.43 41.39 10.70
N VAL A 155 18.68 40.93 11.93
CA VAL A 155 19.40 41.75 12.95
C VAL A 155 20.78 42.14 12.45
N LYS A 156 21.59 41.22 11.93
CA LYS A 156 22.89 41.53 11.33
C LYS A 156 22.80 42.55 10.21
N ARG A 157 21.77 42.43 9.36
CA ARG A 157 21.55 43.39 8.28
C ARG A 157 21.19 44.78 8.81
N LEU A 158 20.37 44.88 9.86
CA LEU A 158 20.04 46.15 10.52
C LEU A 158 21.27 46.80 11.13
N GLU A 159 22.13 46.06 11.83
CA GLU A 159 23.38 46.58 12.40
C GLU A 159 24.28 47.23 11.33
N ILE A 160 24.36 46.58 10.14
CA ILE A 160 25.13 47.14 9.02
C ILE A 160 24.50 48.45 8.51
N ILE A 161 23.17 48.49 8.37
CA ILE A 161 22.45 49.67 7.90
C ILE A 161 22.59 50.82 8.90
N ASP A 162 22.44 50.55 10.18
CA ASP A 162 22.59 51.54 11.24
C ASP A 162 24.01 52.12 11.24
N GLY A 163 25.04 51.28 11.08
CA GLY A 163 26.42 51.71 10.92
C GLY A 163 26.65 52.60 9.69
N LEU A 164 26.01 52.28 8.56
CA LEU A 164 26.09 53.14 7.36
C LEU A 164 25.38 54.46 7.53
N LEU A 165 24.23 54.53 8.23
CA LEU A 165 23.52 55.77 8.54
C LEU A 165 24.36 56.68 9.44
N MET A 166 24.99 56.13 10.49
CA MET A 166 25.90 56.88 11.34
C MET A 166 27.09 57.47 10.56
N LEU A 167 27.66 56.71 9.63
CA LEU A 167 28.74 57.18 8.76
C LEU A 167 28.27 58.33 7.85
N GLN A 168 27.05 58.26 7.31
CA GLN A 168 26.50 59.31 6.48
C GLN A 168 26.36 60.64 7.27
N GLU A 169 25.83 60.61 8.50
CA GLU A 169 25.71 61.77 9.36
C GLU A 169 27.07 62.48 9.62
N VAL A 170 28.14 61.67 9.90
CA VAL A 170 29.49 62.19 10.10
C VAL A 170 30.07 62.80 8.83
N VAL A 171 29.84 62.18 7.68
CA VAL A 171 30.30 62.71 6.38
C VAL A 171 29.60 64.04 6.06
N ASP A 172 28.29 64.11 6.26
CA ASP A 172 27.52 65.36 6.04
C ASP A 172 27.96 66.50 6.94
N GLU A 173 28.35 66.26 8.20
CA GLU A 173 28.91 67.19 9.13
C GLU A 173 30.29 67.73 8.69
N VAL A 174 31.15 66.78 8.21
CA VAL A 174 32.49 67.13 7.71
C VAL A 174 32.47 67.97 6.43
N VAL A 175 31.50 67.64 5.51
CA VAL A 175 31.38 68.36 4.22
C VAL A 175 30.75 69.75 4.39
N SER A 176 29.96 69.97 5.46
CA SER A 176 29.31 71.21 5.74
C SER A 176 30.16 72.21 6.61
N SER A 177 31.34 71.73 7.05
CA SER A 177 32.33 72.54 7.77
C SER A 177 33.32 73.18 6.82
#